data_e98a147e3d6d7ab646dd8d77ff923edd
#
_entry.id   e98a147e3d6d7ab646dd8d77ff923edd
#
_cell.length_a   1.000
_cell.length_b   1.000
_cell.length_c   1.000
_cell.angle_alpha   90.00
_cell.angle_beta   90.00
_cell.angle_gamma   90.00
#
_symmetry.space_group_name_H-M   'P 1'
#
loop_
_entity.id
_entity.type
_entity.pdbx_description
1 polymer ?
#
loop_
_entity_poly.entity_id
_entity_poly.type
_entity_poly.pdbx_seq_one_letter_code
_entity_poly.pdbx_strand_id
1 'polypeptide(L)'
;MTTVREYAIKHAHSGSDCSTEGVRPLNDQIFALAQPILINDLVSCADIVQIVGGSTMAFLQPAAKDALAKAVAEKGEKARLVHAYRTLAHQYVLYYWFNHHQLCGITLAATPGSSPHEQGIAIDIQENEKWRAVLKKHNWRWRGKKDPAHFTYLGPGITPNVRKESIRAFQRLWNLNNPTDLIAEDGVYGDKETGPRIQLSPVQGF
;
A
#
# COMPACT_ATOMS: atom_id res chain seq x y z
N MET A 1 19.44 11.53 10.53
CA MET A 1 18.71 10.38 9.95
C MET A 1 17.52 10.95 9.21
N THR A 2 17.29 10.58 7.94
CA THR A 2 16.19 11.14 7.12
C THR A 2 14.86 10.58 7.58
N THR A 3 13.89 11.42 7.89
CA THR A 3 12.53 11.03 8.27
C THR A 3 11.66 10.79 7.03
N VAL A 4 10.51 10.12 7.21
CA VAL A 4 9.52 9.88 6.14
C VAL A 4 9.04 11.20 5.52
N ARG A 5 8.81 12.24 6.35
CA ARG A 5 8.43 13.56 5.88
C ARG A 5 9.54 14.23 5.06
N GLU A 6 10.77 14.23 5.57
CA GLU A 6 11.91 14.80 4.84
C GLU A 6 12.16 14.07 3.51
N TYR A 7 12.00 12.73 3.50
CA TYR A 7 12.07 11.96 2.28
C TYR A 7 10.99 12.40 1.28
N ALA A 8 9.74 12.51 1.72
CA ALA A 8 8.64 12.93 0.87
C ALA A 8 8.87 14.33 0.28
N ILE A 9 9.40 15.28 1.08
CA ILE A 9 9.75 16.63 0.64
C ILE A 9 10.89 16.59 -0.40
N LYS A 10 11.99 15.89 -0.07
CA LYS A 10 13.21 15.86 -0.89
C LYS A 10 12.98 15.22 -2.27
N HIS A 11 12.10 14.22 -2.36
CA HIS A 11 11.84 13.49 -3.59
C HIS A 11 10.58 13.96 -4.32
N ALA A 12 9.96 15.04 -3.84
CA ALA A 12 8.80 15.65 -4.48
C ALA A 12 9.24 16.56 -5.64
N HIS A 13 8.82 16.25 -6.85
CA HIS A 13 9.05 17.09 -8.03
C HIS A 13 7.90 16.96 -9.04
N SER A 14 7.91 17.78 -10.09
CA SER A 14 6.83 17.82 -11.09
C SER A 14 6.83 16.65 -12.09
N GLY A 15 7.83 15.77 -12.06
CA GLY A 15 7.91 14.58 -12.92
C GLY A 15 7.06 13.42 -12.40
N SER A 16 7.08 12.31 -13.13
CA SER A 16 6.38 11.05 -12.79
C SER A 16 7.32 9.92 -12.39
N ASP A 17 8.60 10.21 -12.21
CA ASP A 17 9.69 9.26 -11.94
C ASP A 17 10.10 9.19 -10.47
N CYS A 18 9.28 9.74 -9.57
CA CYS A 18 9.52 9.65 -8.14
C CYS A 18 9.43 8.19 -7.65
N SER A 19 10.37 7.81 -6.78
CA SER A 19 10.39 6.48 -6.19
C SER A 19 9.99 6.49 -4.72
N THR A 20 9.21 5.50 -4.29
CA THR A 20 8.91 5.24 -2.89
C THR A 20 9.83 4.17 -2.28
N GLU A 21 10.88 3.75 -2.99
CA GLU A 21 11.82 2.72 -2.51
C GLU A 21 12.57 3.14 -1.24
N GLY A 22 12.82 4.43 -1.06
CA GLY A 22 13.55 4.91 0.11
C GLY A 22 12.86 4.68 1.45
N VAL A 23 11.54 4.43 1.46
CA VAL A 23 10.81 4.04 2.68
C VAL A 23 10.65 2.52 2.81
N ARG A 24 11.26 1.73 1.92
CA ARG A 24 11.15 0.27 1.92
C ARG A 24 11.63 -0.36 3.23
N PRO A 25 12.78 0.02 3.83
CA PRO A 25 13.22 -0.58 5.09
C PRO A 25 12.21 -0.41 6.22
N LEU A 26 11.61 0.78 6.36
CA LEU A 26 10.55 1.02 7.35
C LEU A 26 9.27 0.20 7.02
N ASN A 27 8.89 0.12 5.74
CA ASN A 27 7.76 -0.70 5.31
C ASN A 27 7.96 -2.17 5.69
N ASP A 28 9.17 -2.71 5.49
CA ASP A 28 9.49 -4.10 5.80
C ASP A 28 9.41 -4.37 7.32
N GLN A 29 9.85 -3.42 8.17
CA GLN A 29 9.70 -3.54 9.63
C GLN A 29 8.24 -3.50 10.08
N ILE A 30 7.42 -2.58 9.53
CA ILE A 30 5.98 -2.52 9.83
C ILE A 30 5.32 -3.83 9.41
N PHE A 31 5.65 -4.32 8.21
CA PHE A 31 5.07 -5.56 7.68
C PHE A 31 5.49 -6.78 8.50
N ALA A 32 6.75 -6.86 8.93
CA ALA A 32 7.25 -7.95 9.77
C ALA A 32 6.50 -8.07 11.11
N LEU A 33 6.09 -6.94 11.71
CA LEU A 33 5.26 -6.92 12.92
C LEU A 33 3.79 -7.24 12.65
N ALA A 34 3.27 -6.87 11.48
CA ALA A 34 1.89 -7.16 11.10
C ALA A 34 1.70 -8.62 10.63
N GLN A 35 2.68 -9.18 9.94
CA GLN A 35 2.60 -10.48 9.27
C GLN A 35 2.19 -11.65 10.18
N PRO A 36 2.71 -11.83 11.41
CA PRO A 36 2.28 -12.92 12.27
C PRO A 36 0.79 -12.89 12.60
N ILE A 37 0.20 -11.69 12.66
CA ILE A 37 -1.23 -11.47 12.93
C ILE A 37 -2.04 -11.69 11.65
N LEU A 38 -1.50 -11.27 10.50
CA LEU A 38 -2.16 -11.26 9.20
C LEU A 38 -1.77 -12.45 8.30
N ILE A 39 -1.16 -13.49 8.87
CA ILE A 39 -0.58 -14.61 8.10
C ILE A 39 -1.61 -15.32 7.20
N ASN A 40 -2.87 -15.37 7.62
CA ASN A 40 -3.97 -15.94 6.86
C ASN A 40 -4.77 -14.90 6.06
N ASP A 41 -4.56 -13.61 6.34
CA ASP A 41 -5.32 -12.50 5.76
C ASP A 41 -4.54 -11.75 4.67
N LEU A 42 -3.21 -11.87 4.64
CA LEU A 42 -2.35 -11.34 3.58
C LEU A 42 -1.43 -12.44 3.04
N VAL A 43 -1.70 -12.87 1.82
CA VAL A 43 -0.95 -13.92 1.14
C VAL A 43 -0.18 -13.37 -0.07
N SER A 44 0.99 -13.92 -0.34
CA SER A 44 1.78 -13.50 -1.51
C SER A 44 1.03 -13.81 -2.81
N CYS A 45 1.06 -12.87 -3.75
CA CYS A 45 0.58 -13.05 -5.12
C CYS A 45 1.72 -12.99 -6.16
N ALA A 46 2.99 -13.03 -5.71
CA ALA A 46 4.16 -12.95 -6.59
C ALA A 46 4.24 -14.10 -7.60
N ASP A 47 3.66 -15.25 -7.29
CA ASP A 47 3.59 -16.44 -8.13
C ASP A 47 2.71 -16.23 -9.39
N ILE A 48 1.69 -15.36 -9.31
CA ILE A 48 0.71 -15.16 -10.39
C ILE A 48 0.87 -13.85 -11.16
N VAL A 49 1.81 -12.98 -10.78
CA VAL A 49 2.05 -11.68 -11.44
C VAL A 49 3.50 -11.53 -11.88
N GLN A 50 3.78 -10.51 -12.71
CA GLN A 50 5.12 -10.00 -12.97
C GLN A 50 5.30 -8.69 -12.19
N ILE A 51 6.16 -8.68 -11.18
CA ILE A 51 6.47 -7.48 -10.41
C ILE A 51 7.35 -6.55 -11.25
N VAL A 52 6.92 -5.28 -11.39
CA VAL A 52 7.64 -4.26 -12.17
C VAL A 52 7.94 -2.98 -11.39
N GLY A 53 7.40 -2.81 -10.19
CA GLY A 53 7.69 -1.70 -9.28
C GLY A 53 8.67 -2.11 -8.18
N GLY A 54 9.74 -1.32 -7.95
CA GLY A 54 10.79 -1.63 -6.98
C GLY A 54 10.33 -1.62 -5.52
N SER A 55 9.31 -0.80 -5.20
CA SER A 55 8.70 -0.74 -3.86
C SER A 55 7.51 -1.68 -3.67
N THR A 56 7.23 -2.56 -4.65
CA THR A 56 6.05 -3.42 -4.63
C THR A 56 6.09 -4.45 -3.52
N MET A 57 5.06 -4.48 -2.69
CA MET A 57 4.76 -5.56 -1.76
C MET A 57 3.62 -6.39 -2.37
N ALA A 58 3.97 -7.52 -3.00
CA ALA A 58 3.04 -8.37 -3.76
C ALA A 58 2.21 -9.26 -2.82
N PHE A 59 1.39 -8.64 -1.97
CA PHE A 59 0.48 -9.31 -1.04
C PHE A 59 -0.95 -8.83 -1.27
N LEU A 60 -1.89 -9.76 -1.16
CA LEU A 60 -3.34 -9.52 -1.26
C LEU A 60 -4.07 -10.35 -0.21
N GLN A 61 -5.30 -9.99 0.11
CA GLN A 61 -6.19 -10.90 0.82
C GLN A 61 -6.47 -12.14 -0.03
N PRO A 62 -6.68 -13.33 0.58
CA PRO A 62 -6.86 -14.58 -0.15
C PRO A 62 -7.92 -14.49 -1.25
N ALA A 63 -9.11 -13.96 -0.95
CA ALA A 63 -10.19 -13.82 -1.93
C ALA A 63 -9.83 -12.92 -3.12
N ALA A 64 -9.08 -11.83 -2.86
CA ALA A 64 -8.58 -10.94 -3.91
C ALA A 64 -7.49 -11.64 -4.75
N LYS A 65 -6.55 -12.37 -4.12
CA LYS A 65 -5.55 -13.18 -4.84
C LYS A 65 -6.22 -14.22 -5.74
N ASP A 66 -7.20 -14.97 -5.23
CA ASP A 66 -7.92 -16.00 -5.99
C ASP A 66 -8.65 -15.40 -7.21
N ALA A 67 -9.26 -14.23 -7.03
CA ALA A 67 -9.91 -13.51 -8.12
C ALA A 67 -8.91 -13.04 -9.18
N LEU A 68 -7.73 -12.54 -8.76
CA LEU A 68 -6.65 -12.17 -9.66
C LEU A 68 -6.09 -13.40 -10.39
N ALA A 69 -5.90 -14.53 -9.70
CA ALA A 69 -5.43 -15.77 -10.31
C ALA A 69 -6.39 -16.26 -11.41
N LYS A 70 -7.70 -16.20 -11.17
CA LYS A 70 -8.72 -16.54 -12.19
C LYS A 70 -8.62 -15.60 -13.40
N ALA A 71 -8.46 -14.30 -13.19
CA ALA A 71 -8.29 -13.32 -14.28
C ALA A 71 -7.01 -13.58 -15.10
N VAL A 72 -5.89 -13.90 -14.42
CA VAL A 72 -4.60 -14.25 -15.05
C VAL A 72 -4.73 -15.53 -15.87
N ALA A 73 -5.39 -16.57 -15.32
CA ALA A 73 -5.62 -17.83 -16.02
C ALA A 73 -6.51 -17.63 -17.25
N GLU A 74 -7.61 -16.86 -17.14
CA GLU A 74 -8.49 -16.55 -18.29
C GLU A 74 -7.77 -15.76 -19.37
N LYS A 75 -6.87 -14.82 -18.96
CA LYS A 75 -6.11 -13.99 -19.87
C LYS A 75 -4.96 -14.74 -20.57
N GLY A 76 -4.40 -15.77 -19.92
CA GLY A 76 -3.26 -16.54 -20.40
C GLY A 76 -1.90 -15.82 -20.30
N GLU A 77 -1.83 -14.70 -19.55
CA GLU A 77 -0.60 -13.94 -19.30
C GLU A 77 -0.58 -13.37 -17.90
N LYS A 78 0.62 -13.09 -17.35
CA LYS A 78 0.77 -12.45 -16.04
C LYS A 78 0.55 -10.95 -16.12
N ALA A 79 -0.19 -10.39 -15.16
CA ALA A 79 -0.33 -8.95 -15.01
C ALA A 79 0.99 -8.33 -14.55
N ARG A 80 1.37 -7.19 -15.14
CA ARG A 80 2.55 -6.41 -14.74
C ARG A 80 2.19 -5.52 -13.55
N LEU A 81 2.48 -6.03 -12.35
CA LEU A 81 2.11 -5.42 -11.08
C LEU A 81 3.06 -4.30 -10.69
N VAL A 82 2.51 -3.10 -10.49
CA VAL A 82 3.24 -1.93 -9.98
C VAL A 82 3.12 -1.85 -8.46
N HIS A 83 1.91 -1.97 -7.92
CA HIS A 83 1.64 -2.01 -6.48
C HIS A 83 0.52 -3.00 -6.16
N ALA A 84 0.59 -3.61 -4.95
CA ALA A 84 -0.51 -4.34 -4.33
C ALA A 84 -0.69 -3.83 -2.89
N TYR A 85 -0.19 -4.55 -1.88
CA TYR A 85 -0.25 -4.09 -0.50
C TYR A 85 0.66 -2.86 -0.26
N ARG A 86 0.22 -1.94 0.58
CA ARG A 86 0.99 -0.79 1.05
C ARG A 86 0.91 -0.69 2.57
N THR A 87 2.02 -0.36 3.20
CA THR A 87 2.04 0.03 4.61
C THR A 87 1.71 1.52 4.77
N LEU A 88 1.52 1.92 6.03
CA LEU A 88 1.22 3.30 6.40
C LEU A 88 2.29 4.29 5.91
N ALA A 89 3.59 3.93 5.99
CA ALA A 89 4.69 4.81 5.57
C ALA A 89 4.67 5.05 4.05
N HIS A 90 4.46 4.00 3.27
CA HIS A 90 4.32 4.12 1.82
C HIS A 90 3.11 5.00 1.45
N GLN A 91 1.95 4.74 2.06
CA GLN A 91 0.74 5.51 1.78
C GLN A 91 0.89 6.98 2.18
N TYR A 92 1.62 7.28 3.27
CA TYR A 92 1.90 8.67 3.66
C TYR A 92 2.70 9.43 2.60
N VAL A 93 3.75 8.83 2.03
CA VAL A 93 4.56 9.49 0.98
C VAL A 93 3.70 9.85 -0.23
N LEU A 94 2.88 8.91 -0.72
CA LEU A 94 1.97 9.16 -1.85
C LEU A 94 0.91 10.24 -1.53
N TYR A 95 0.35 10.21 -0.32
CA TYR A 95 -0.60 11.21 0.15
C TYR A 95 0.04 12.60 0.28
N TYR A 96 1.28 12.67 0.76
CA TYR A 96 2.05 13.92 0.81
C TYR A 96 2.19 14.52 -0.61
N TRP A 97 2.64 13.75 -1.59
CA TRP A 97 2.80 14.21 -2.97
C TRP A 97 1.48 14.66 -3.60
N PHE A 98 0.42 13.94 -3.36
CA PHE A 98 -0.92 14.32 -3.82
C PHE A 98 -1.37 15.68 -3.27
N ASN A 99 -1.22 15.90 -1.96
CA ASN A 99 -1.66 17.15 -1.29
C ASN A 99 -0.77 18.36 -1.59
N HIS A 100 0.45 18.14 -2.09
CA HIS A 100 1.39 19.21 -2.43
C HIS A 100 1.44 19.40 -3.96
N HIS A 101 0.30 19.82 -4.53
CA HIS A 101 0.13 20.13 -5.95
C HIS A 101 0.29 18.93 -6.90
N GLN A 102 -0.12 17.74 -6.47
CA GLN A 102 -0.07 16.51 -7.27
C GLN A 102 1.35 16.20 -7.81
N LEU A 103 2.33 16.38 -6.98
CA LEU A 103 3.71 16.06 -7.30
C LEU A 103 3.88 14.57 -7.67
N CYS A 104 4.92 14.25 -8.37
CA CYS A 104 5.25 12.88 -8.77
C CYS A 104 4.17 12.21 -9.65
N GLY A 105 3.35 12.98 -10.35
CA GLY A 105 2.26 12.44 -11.15
C GLY A 105 1.14 11.79 -10.34
N ILE A 106 1.11 11.97 -9.01
CA ILE A 106 0.08 11.40 -8.15
C ILE A 106 -1.18 12.28 -8.22
N THR A 107 -2.16 11.81 -8.98
CA THR A 107 -3.42 12.53 -9.21
C THR A 107 -4.51 12.19 -8.21
N LEU A 108 -4.33 11.11 -7.44
CA LEU A 108 -5.26 10.66 -6.41
C LEU A 108 -4.52 9.82 -5.36
N ALA A 109 -4.65 10.18 -4.10
CA ALA A 109 -4.20 9.35 -2.98
C ALA A 109 -5.20 9.43 -1.82
N ALA A 110 -5.51 8.28 -1.23
CA ALA A 110 -6.31 8.21 -0.01
C ALA A 110 -5.48 8.67 1.20
N THR A 111 -6.13 9.23 2.20
CA THR A 111 -5.51 9.47 3.51
C THR A 111 -4.89 8.17 4.03
N PRO A 112 -3.68 8.21 4.64
CA PRO A 112 -3.11 7.04 5.29
C PRO A 112 -4.11 6.41 6.26
N GLY A 113 -4.17 5.09 6.30
CA GLY A 113 -5.17 4.36 7.06
C GLY A 113 -6.54 4.23 6.38
N SER A 114 -6.72 4.68 5.11
CA SER A 114 -7.99 4.55 4.39
C SER A 114 -7.88 3.96 2.98
N SER A 115 -6.67 3.66 2.52
CA SER A 115 -6.43 3.13 1.19
C SER A 115 -6.87 1.66 1.05
N PRO A 116 -7.49 1.26 -0.07
CA PRO A 116 -7.74 -0.15 -0.36
C PRO A 116 -6.46 -0.98 -0.54
N HIS A 117 -5.32 -0.36 -0.85
CA HIS A 117 -4.01 -1.02 -0.84
C HIS A 117 -3.57 -1.42 0.58
N GLU A 118 -3.83 -0.57 1.59
CA GLU A 118 -3.55 -0.90 2.99
C GLU A 118 -4.47 -2.02 3.51
N GLN A 119 -5.61 -2.23 2.84
CA GLN A 119 -6.54 -3.33 3.14
C GLN A 119 -6.16 -4.63 2.41
N GLY A 120 -5.19 -4.61 1.49
CA GLY A 120 -4.80 -5.79 0.69
C GLY A 120 -5.83 -6.21 -0.36
N ILE A 121 -6.64 -5.28 -0.87
CA ILE A 121 -7.70 -5.53 -1.84
C ILE A 121 -7.56 -4.68 -3.11
N ALA A 122 -6.41 -4.07 -3.34
CA ALA A 122 -6.18 -3.25 -4.52
C ALA A 122 -4.88 -3.62 -5.22
N ILE A 123 -4.86 -3.40 -6.53
CA ILE A 123 -3.69 -3.53 -7.39
C ILE A 123 -3.58 -2.34 -8.33
N ASP A 124 -2.35 -1.92 -8.59
CA ASP A 124 -1.99 -1.02 -9.69
C ASP A 124 -1.20 -1.83 -10.72
N ILE A 125 -1.65 -1.85 -11.97
CA ILE A 125 -1.03 -2.62 -13.06
C ILE A 125 -0.73 -1.75 -14.27
N GLN A 126 0.37 -2.09 -14.96
CA GLN A 126 0.65 -1.53 -16.28
C GLN A 126 -0.30 -2.13 -17.33
N GLU A 127 -0.41 -1.45 -18.49
CA GLU A 127 -1.27 -1.91 -19.58
C GLU A 127 -2.72 -2.22 -19.15
N ASN A 128 -3.22 -1.43 -18.19
CA ASN A 128 -4.51 -1.64 -17.52
C ASN A 128 -5.69 -1.88 -18.48
N GLU A 129 -5.64 -1.28 -19.69
CA GLU A 129 -6.71 -1.39 -20.70
C GLU A 129 -6.95 -2.83 -21.13
N LYS A 130 -5.87 -3.60 -21.28
CA LYS A 130 -5.95 -5.02 -21.63
C LYS A 130 -6.63 -5.87 -20.54
N TRP A 131 -6.61 -5.39 -19.29
CA TRP A 131 -7.07 -6.12 -18.11
C TRP A 131 -8.47 -5.74 -17.67
N ARG A 132 -9.03 -4.59 -18.08
CA ARG A 132 -10.32 -4.07 -17.60
C ARG A 132 -11.46 -5.08 -17.72
N ALA A 133 -11.60 -5.70 -18.88
CA ALA A 133 -12.71 -6.60 -19.15
C ALA A 133 -12.64 -7.89 -18.32
N VAL A 134 -11.47 -8.53 -18.27
CA VAL A 134 -11.29 -9.79 -17.53
C VAL A 134 -11.34 -9.55 -16.02
N LEU A 135 -10.69 -8.52 -15.51
CA LEU A 135 -10.73 -8.17 -14.08
C LEU A 135 -12.16 -7.87 -13.61
N LYS A 136 -12.97 -7.17 -14.41
CA LYS A 136 -14.38 -6.90 -14.10
C LYS A 136 -15.20 -8.19 -13.91
N LYS A 137 -14.96 -9.23 -14.71
CA LYS A 137 -15.64 -10.54 -14.55
C LYS A 137 -15.31 -11.21 -13.19
N HIS A 138 -14.14 -10.90 -12.64
CA HIS A 138 -13.65 -11.45 -11.38
C HIS A 138 -13.76 -10.44 -10.21
N ASN A 139 -14.77 -9.57 -10.23
CA ASN A 139 -15.12 -8.61 -9.17
C ASN A 139 -14.06 -7.52 -8.89
N TRP A 140 -13.18 -7.23 -9.84
CA TRP A 140 -12.29 -6.09 -9.75
C TRP A 140 -12.93 -4.89 -10.43
N ARG A 141 -13.01 -3.77 -9.70
CA ARG A 141 -13.51 -2.49 -10.20
C ARG A 141 -12.36 -1.57 -10.58
N TRP A 142 -12.32 -1.17 -11.85
CA TRP A 142 -11.42 -0.13 -12.33
C TRP A 142 -11.79 1.23 -11.75
N ARG A 143 -10.79 2.00 -11.31
CA ARG A 143 -10.98 3.33 -10.71
C ARG A 143 -11.36 4.42 -11.70
N GLY A 144 -11.12 4.21 -12.98
CA GLY A 144 -11.42 5.16 -14.04
C GLY A 144 -10.22 5.96 -14.51
N LYS A 145 -10.47 6.98 -15.35
CA LYS A 145 -9.42 7.77 -16.01
C LYS A 145 -8.56 8.60 -15.05
N LYS A 146 -9.06 8.89 -13.85
CA LYS A 146 -8.32 9.68 -12.83
C LYS A 146 -7.21 8.87 -12.16
N ASP A 147 -7.34 7.55 -12.17
CA ASP A 147 -6.33 6.63 -11.65
C ASP A 147 -6.37 5.34 -12.49
N PRO A 148 -5.80 5.39 -13.72
CA PRO A 148 -6.03 4.37 -14.72
C PRO A 148 -5.38 3.03 -14.41
N ALA A 149 -4.30 3.01 -13.61
CA ALA A 149 -3.65 1.77 -13.22
C ALA A 149 -4.43 0.99 -12.17
N HIS A 150 -5.30 1.66 -11.40
CA HIS A 150 -5.88 1.16 -10.17
C HIS A 150 -7.13 0.30 -10.36
N PHE A 151 -7.14 -0.86 -9.68
CA PHE A 151 -8.28 -1.75 -9.53
C PHE A 151 -8.49 -2.12 -8.06
N THR A 152 -9.76 -2.12 -7.62
CA THR A 152 -10.15 -2.56 -6.26
C THR A 152 -11.02 -3.81 -6.37
N TYR A 153 -10.69 -4.86 -5.62
CA TYR A 153 -11.53 -6.04 -5.47
C TYR A 153 -12.74 -5.74 -4.60
N LEU A 154 -13.93 -6.06 -5.09
CA LEU A 154 -15.22 -5.83 -4.43
C LEU A 154 -16.02 -7.11 -4.24
N GLY A 155 -15.41 -8.27 -4.45
CA GLY A 155 -16.06 -9.57 -4.24
C GLY A 155 -16.19 -9.92 -2.76
N PRO A 156 -16.85 -11.04 -2.45
CA PRO A 156 -16.97 -11.55 -1.09
C PRO A 156 -15.65 -12.09 -0.53
N GLY A 157 -15.62 -12.42 0.76
CA GLY A 157 -14.49 -13.08 1.42
C GLY A 157 -13.38 -12.14 1.87
N ILE A 158 -13.69 -10.85 2.05
CA ILE A 158 -12.75 -9.84 2.55
C ILE A 158 -12.77 -9.82 4.08
N THR A 159 -11.60 -9.91 4.70
CA THR A 159 -11.39 -9.67 6.12
C THR A 159 -11.32 -8.16 6.39
N PRO A 160 -12.16 -7.60 7.30
CA PRO A 160 -12.26 -6.15 7.48
C PRO A 160 -11.07 -5.51 8.20
N ASN A 161 -10.29 -6.27 8.97
CA ASN A 161 -9.35 -5.74 9.95
C ASN A 161 -7.89 -5.62 9.47
N VAL A 162 -7.56 -6.03 8.25
CA VAL A 162 -6.16 -6.05 7.74
C VAL A 162 -5.49 -4.69 7.91
N ARG A 163 -6.14 -3.62 7.47
CA ARG A 163 -5.62 -2.26 7.59
C ARG A 163 -5.44 -1.82 9.05
N LYS A 164 -6.39 -2.16 9.92
CA LYS A 164 -6.34 -1.84 11.35
C LYS A 164 -5.11 -2.49 12.01
N GLU A 165 -4.87 -3.75 11.73
CA GLU A 165 -3.72 -4.48 12.28
C GLU A 165 -2.38 -3.96 11.72
N SER A 166 -2.35 -3.52 10.46
CA SER A 166 -1.18 -2.87 9.88
C SER A 166 -0.84 -1.53 10.57
N ILE A 167 -1.85 -0.71 10.88
CA ILE A 167 -1.66 0.54 11.63
C ILE A 167 -1.17 0.23 13.05
N ARG A 168 -1.78 -0.74 13.72
CA ARG A 168 -1.37 -1.20 15.06
C ARG A 168 0.08 -1.68 15.08
N ALA A 169 0.51 -2.39 14.03
CA ALA A 169 1.91 -2.82 13.90
C ALA A 169 2.87 -1.62 13.86
N PHE A 170 2.52 -0.54 13.14
CA PHE A 170 3.31 0.69 13.16
C PHE A 170 3.31 1.35 14.55
N GLN A 171 2.15 1.48 15.20
CA GLN A 171 2.03 2.07 16.55
C GLN A 171 2.93 1.29 17.54
N ARG A 172 2.90 -0.02 17.47
CA ARG A 172 3.77 -0.89 18.27
C ARG A 172 5.25 -0.71 17.93
N LEU A 173 5.60 -0.62 16.64
CA LEU A 173 6.97 -0.35 16.22
C LEU A 173 7.49 0.98 16.78
N TRP A 174 6.66 2.02 16.74
CA TRP A 174 6.97 3.32 17.32
C TRP A 174 7.21 3.19 18.83
N ASN A 175 6.29 2.59 19.57
CA ASN A 175 6.36 2.45 21.03
C ASN A 175 7.60 1.67 21.49
N LEU A 176 7.98 0.61 20.76
CA LEU A 176 9.18 -0.18 21.06
C LEU A 176 10.47 0.65 20.95
N ASN A 177 10.48 1.67 20.09
CA ASN A 177 11.67 2.47 19.83
C ASN A 177 11.63 3.86 20.46
N ASN A 178 10.48 4.27 21.02
CA ASN A 178 10.29 5.58 21.64
C ASN A 178 9.57 5.46 22.99
N PRO A 179 10.21 4.86 24.02
CA PRO A 179 9.54 4.54 25.28
C PRO A 179 9.09 5.76 26.09
N THR A 180 9.57 6.96 25.76
CA THR A 180 9.18 8.24 26.38
C THR A 180 8.11 9.00 25.59
N ASP A 181 7.69 8.50 24.41
CA ASP A 181 6.65 9.09 23.55
C ASP A 181 5.70 8.00 23.05
N LEU A 182 4.99 7.39 23.98
CA LEU A 182 4.05 6.31 23.66
C LEU A 182 2.76 6.83 23.05
N ILE A 183 2.21 6.05 22.11
CA ILE A 183 0.88 6.26 21.51
C ILE A 183 -0.02 5.03 21.71
N ALA A 184 -1.34 5.21 21.58
CA ALA A 184 -2.27 4.11 21.65
C ALA A 184 -2.06 3.10 20.51
N GLU A 185 -2.06 1.80 20.81
CA GLU A 185 -2.01 0.70 19.84
C GLU A 185 -3.43 0.27 19.43
N ASP A 186 -4.23 1.23 18.97
CA ASP A 186 -5.66 1.06 18.67
C ASP A 186 -5.97 0.73 17.19
N GLY A 187 -4.95 0.84 16.33
CA GLY A 187 -5.10 0.62 14.89
C GLY A 187 -5.83 1.74 14.16
N VAL A 188 -5.85 2.95 14.72
CA VAL A 188 -6.46 4.15 14.14
C VAL A 188 -5.38 5.11 13.66
N TYR A 189 -5.49 5.59 12.41
CA TYR A 189 -4.67 6.70 11.92
C TYR A 189 -5.26 8.01 12.44
N GLY A 190 -4.67 8.54 13.51
CA GLY A 190 -5.07 9.82 14.09
C GLY A 190 -4.11 10.94 13.72
N ASP A 191 -4.64 12.09 13.32
CA ASP A 191 -3.83 13.27 12.94
C ASP A 191 -3.00 13.83 14.12
N LYS A 192 -3.36 13.50 15.35
CA LYS A 192 -2.68 13.96 16.56
C LYS A 192 -1.67 12.97 17.13
N GLU A 193 -1.82 11.69 16.84
CA GLU A 193 -0.99 10.62 17.39
C GLU A 193 -0.19 9.90 16.30
N THR A 194 -0.80 8.98 15.58
CA THR A 194 -0.13 8.14 14.57
C THR A 194 0.42 8.97 13.40
N GLY A 195 -0.33 9.98 12.95
CA GLY A 195 0.07 10.83 11.83
C GLY A 195 1.40 11.56 12.06
N PRO A 196 1.62 12.29 13.15
CA PRO A 196 2.92 12.90 13.44
C PRO A 196 4.06 11.89 13.58
N ARG A 197 3.80 10.70 14.18
CA ARG A 197 4.84 9.70 14.42
C ARG A 197 5.32 9.03 13.14
N ILE A 198 4.43 8.76 12.18
CA ILE A 198 4.85 8.24 10.87
C ILE A 198 5.71 9.28 10.12
N GLN A 199 5.41 10.56 10.25
CA GLN A 199 6.18 11.64 9.63
C GLN A 199 7.60 11.73 10.20
N LEU A 200 7.76 11.51 11.49
CA LEU A 200 9.04 11.59 12.23
C LEU A 200 9.85 10.28 12.13
N SER A 201 9.23 9.18 11.75
CA SER A 201 9.89 7.87 11.66
C SER A 201 11.04 7.89 10.64
N PRO A 202 12.18 7.23 10.94
CA PRO A 202 13.30 7.15 10.01
C PRO A 202 12.95 6.26 8.82
N VAL A 203 13.29 6.69 7.61
CA VAL A 203 13.01 5.91 6.38
C VAL A 203 13.77 4.57 6.35
N GLN A 204 14.91 4.51 7.02
CA GLN A 204 15.72 3.28 7.11
C GLN A 204 15.20 2.29 8.17
N GLY A 205 14.11 2.64 8.84
CA GLY A 205 13.58 1.91 9.99
C GLY A 205 14.29 2.28 11.30
N PHE A 206 13.81 1.71 12.37
CA PHE A 206 14.33 1.92 13.74
C PHE A 206 15.47 0.98 14.06
#